data_4e7f0b02160db8eadb0c68b457639207
#
_entry.id   4e7f0b02160db8eadb0c68b457639207
#
_cell.length_a   1.000
_cell.length_b   1.000
_cell.length_c   1.000
_cell.angle_alpha   90.00
_cell.angle_beta   90.00
_cell.angle_gamma   90.00
#
_symmetry.space_group_name_H-M   'P 1'
#
loop_
_entity.id
_entity.type
_entity.pdbx_description
1 polymer ?
#
loop_
_entity_poly.entity_id
_entity_poly.type
_entity_poly.pdbx_seq_one_letter_code
_entity_poly.pdbx_strand_id
1 'polypeptide(L)'
;MRRIWNSWLELAAAITLLLCCCGIVAAQSTQGSQGSQGTQTPPPAQTGDKPKTPDAPALTLDAPAPVNAEEDAAYKAFQDVPVTDLSKKIDAGEAFDQKYPQSRYRPVVLATLTMVYLQNNQVAKMLETGEKAVELTPNDVATLAIMGQTIPRALNATKEDPAKQLVKAETYCKRAIELTPTLPKPANLTDDAFDRAKNQTLAAAHSGLGLVYVRRGKFPEAIPELELSVKLDPAPDPVNYYLLGMANEKASHFDDSITAFSKCAAMQGSLQATCKNGAEEAKKLSSTQLSAPK
;
A
#
# COMPACT_ATOMS: atom_id res chain seq x y z
N MET A 1 -16.77 -9.71 -14.45
CA MET A 1 -15.32 -9.88 -14.29
C MET A 1 -14.47 -8.81 -14.98
N ARG A 2 -14.68 -8.43 -16.26
CA ARG A 2 -13.82 -7.42 -16.95
C ARG A 2 -13.85 -6.00 -16.38
N ARG A 3 -14.93 -5.51 -15.77
CA ARG A 3 -14.99 -4.13 -15.20
C ARG A 3 -14.30 -3.98 -13.84
N ILE A 4 -14.33 -5.01 -13.01
CA ILE A 4 -13.57 -5.05 -11.74
C ILE A 4 -12.06 -5.07 -12.05
N TRP A 5 -11.67 -5.75 -13.12
CA TRP A 5 -10.30 -5.83 -13.61
C TRP A 5 -9.70 -4.46 -14.01
N ASN A 6 -10.51 -3.59 -14.64
CA ASN A 6 -10.03 -2.28 -15.08
C ASN A 6 -9.79 -1.30 -13.91
N SER A 7 -10.61 -1.34 -12.86
CA SER A 7 -10.40 -0.52 -11.65
C SER A 7 -9.10 -0.91 -10.92
N TRP A 8 -8.78 -2.19 -10.89
CA TRP A 8 -7.53 -2.69 -10.29
C TRP A 8 -6.30 -2.38 -11.14
N LEU A 9 -6.43 -2.35 -12.46
CA LEU A 9 -5.36 -1.93 -13.38
C LEU A 9 -5.01 -0.44 -13.22
N GLU A 10 -6.01 0.40 -13.00
CA GLU A 10 -5.79 1.83 -12.71
C GLU A 10 -5.14 2.03 -11.33
N LEU A 11 -5.53 1.26 -10.31
CA LEU A 11 -4.90 1.25 -8.99
C LEU A 11 -3.43 0.83 -9.10
N ALA A 12 -3.14 -0.24 -9.82
CA ALA A 12 -1.78 -0.73 -10.04
C ALA A 12 -0.91 0.29 -10.78
N ALA A 13 -1.44 0.96 -11.80
CA ALA A 13 -0.72 1.98 -12.54
C ALA A 13 -0.42 3.23 -11.68
N ALA A 14 -1.38 3.67 -10.87
CA ALA A 14 -1.21 4.80 -9.96
C ALA A 14 -0.20 4.49 -8.83
N ILE A 15 -0.25 3.29 -8.28
CA ILE A 15 0.65 2.85 -7.20
C ILE A 15 2.06 2.60 -7.75
N THR A 16 2.22 2.06 -8.97
CA THR A 16 3.53 1.89 -9.61
C THR A 16 4.21 3.24 -9.86
N LEU A 17 3.45 4.28 -10.18
CA LEU A 17 3.96 5.64 -10.31
C LEU A 17 4.42 6.23 -8.96
N LEU A 18 3.74 5.93 -7.85
CA LEU A 18 4.16 6.35 -6.51
C LEU A 18 5.47 5.65 -6.06
N LEU A 19 5.63 4.36 -6.38
CA LEU A 19 6.84 3.60 -6.04
C LEU A 19 8.07 4.03 -6.85
N CYS A 20 7.88 4.47 -8.10
CA CYS A 20 8.99 4.91 -8.96
C CYS A 20 9.63 6.24 -8.50
N CYS A 21 8.91 7.06 -7.71
CA CYS A 21 9.38 8.39 -7.33
C CYS A 21 10.22 8.45 -6.05
N CYS A 22 10.24 7.39 -5.22
CA CYS A 22 11.08 7.36 -4.01
C CYS A 22 12.54 6.99 -4.25
N GLY A 23 12.95 6.70 -5.49
CA GLY A 23 14.25 6.11 -5.83
C GLY A 23 15.28 7.01 -6.49
N ILE A 24 15.02 8.29 -6.80
CA ILE A 24 15.98 9.13 -7.51
C ILE A 24 16.15 10.48 -6.81
N VAL A 25 16.96 10.51 -5.77
CA VAL A 25 17.75 11.69 -5.43
C VAL A 25 19.14 11.45 -6.00
N ALA A 26 19.31 11.63 -7.30
CA ALA A 26 20.62 11.74 -7.92
C ALA A 26 21.14 13.16 -7.71
N ALA A 27 22.22 13.28 -6.96
CA ALA A 27 22.95 14.52 -6.79
C ALA A 27 23.43 15.03 -8.16
N GLN A 28 22.91 16.16 -8.61
CA GLN A 28 23.49 16.93 -9.69
C GLN A 28 24.70 17.70 -9.15
N SER A 29 25.88 17.28 -9.53
CA SER A 29 27.11 18.03 -9.38
C SER A 29 27.14 19.17 -10.39
N THR A 30 27.02 20.40 -9.94
CA THR A 30 27.33 21.59 -10.72
C THR A 30 28.82 21.79 -10.77
N GLN A 31 29.39 21.71 -11.97
CA GLN A 31 30.73 22.25 -12.31
C GLN A 31 30.65 23.79 -12.34
N GLY A 32 31.66 24.42 -11.76
CA GLY A 32 31.88 25.85 -11.88
C GLY A 32 33.29 26.24 -11.41
N SER A 33 34.26 26.17 -12.32
CA SER A 33 35.28 27.13 -12.76
C SER A 33 36.12 27.90 -11.74
N GLN A 34 37.41 27.57 -11.74
CA GLN A 34 38.63 28.39 -11.78
C GLN A 34 38.77 29.71 -11.01
N GLY A 35 39.94 29.82 -10.30
CA GLY A 35 40.58 31.11 -10.00
C GLY A 35 41.70 31.09 -8.97
N SER A 36 42.93 30.89 -9.43
CA SER A 36 44.20 31.60 -9.15
C SER A 36 44.79 31.74 -7.75
N GLN A 37 45.93 31.12 -7.58
CA GLN A 37 47.27 31.58 -7.08
C GLN A 37 47.40 32.30 -5.73
N GLY A 38 48.34 31.79 -4.92
CA GLY A 38 48.99 32.50 -3.83
C GLY A 38 49.96 31.63 -3.01
N THR A 39 51.20 31.59 -3.44
CA THR A 39 52.38 31.01 -2.79
C THR A 39 52.65 31.54 -1.37
N GLN A 40 53.10 30.70 -0.43
CA GLN A 40 54.36 30.87 0.35
C GLN A 40 54.57 29.75 1.37
N THR A 41 55.81 29.22 1.34
CA THR A 41 56.40 28.14 2.15
C THR A 41 57.16 28.66 3.36
N PRO A 42 57.80 27.74 4.17
CA PRO A 42 57.63 27.58 5.63
C PRO A 42 58.88 28.10 6.40
N PRO A 43 59.35 27.73 7.57
CA PRO A 43 59.35 26.54 8.42
C PRO A 43 59.40 26.88 9.97
N PRO A 44 60.03 26.10 10.87
CA PRO A 44 60.16 24.66 11.12
C PRO A 44 59.78 24.17 12.53
N ALA A 45 59.65 22.85 12.63
CA ALA A 45 59.75 21.89 13.72
C ALA A 45 59.91 22.31 15.21
N GLN A 46 59.19 21.58 16.09
CA GLN A 46 59.79 20.89 17.23
C GLN A 46 58.93 19.75 17.79
N THR A 47 59.59 18.70 18.09
CA THR A 47 59.36 17.38 18.67
C THR A 47 58.55 17.35 19.96
N GLY A 48 57.71 16.30 20.08
CA GLY A 48 57.08 15.89 21.34
C GLY A 48 56.34 14.58 21.18
N ASP A 49 57.01 13.45 21.47
CA ASP A 49 56.44 12.11 21.53
C ASP A 49 55.35 12.00 22.60
N LYS A 50 54.14 11.52 22.22
CA LYS A 50 53.17 10.86 23.09
C LYS A 50 52.58 9.62 22.42
N PRO A 51 52.29 8.56 23.17
CA PRO A 51 52.01 7.25 22.63
C PRO A 51 50.68 7.21 21.88
N LYS A 52 50.69 6.54 20.70
CA LYS A 52 49.53 6.24 19.88
C LYS A 52 48.58 5.32 20.62
N THR A 53 47.38 5.82 20.96
CA THR A 53 46.19 5.00 21.13
C THR A 53 45.72 4.57 19.71
N PRO A 54 45.29 3.31 19.50
CA PRO A 54 44.79 2.92 18.19
C PRO A 54 43.48 3.71 17.92
N ASP A 55 43.50 4.51 16.85
CA ASP A 55 42.30 5.13 16.32
C ASP A 55 41.29 4.04 15.96
N ALA A 56 40.18 4.04 16.70
CA ALA A 56 38.97 3.37 16.27
C ALA A 56 38.55 4.02 14.93
N PRO A 57 38.21 3.24 13.91
CA PRO A 57 37.74 3.82 12.64
C PRO A 57 36.55 4.71 12.90
N ALA A 58 36.67 5.99 12.55
CA ALA A 58 35.55 6.92 12.55
C ALA A 58 34.44 6.30 11.70
N LEU A 59 33.28 6.06 12.31
CA LEU A 59 32.04 5.74 11.61
C LEU A 59 31.72 6.96 10.72
N THR A 60 32.17 6.95 9.48
CA THR A 60 31.68 7.86 8.45
C THR A 60 30.28 7.39 8.08
N LEU A 61 29.28 7.98 8.72
CA LEU A 61 27.92 8.04 8.21
C LEU A 61 28.02 8.74 6.84
N ASP A 62 27.52 8.07 5.78
CA ASP A 62 27.35 8.60 4.42
C ASP A 62 28.50 8.42 3.39
N ALA A 63 29.11 7.23 3.33
CA ALA A 63 29.61 6.81 2.03
C ALA A 63 28.45 6.18 1.26
N PRO A 64 28.09 6.65 0.04
CA PRO A 64 27.10 5.97 -0.77
C PRO A 64 27.55 4.50 -0.96
N ALA A 65 26.58 3.57 -0.81
CA ALA A 65 26.87 2.15 -0.98
C ALA A 65 27.61 1.92 -2.32
N PRO A 66 28.63 1.07 -2.35
CA PRO A 66 29.41 0.85 -3.57
C PRO A 66 28.46 0.44 -4.70
N VAL A 67 28.60 1.09 -5.86
CA VAL A 67 27.80 0.81 -7.05
C VAL A 67 28.11 -0.61 -7.53
N ASN A 68 27.11 -1.49 -7.51
CA ASN A 68 27.21 -2.82 -8.09
C ASN A 68 26.55 -2.80 -9.47
N ALA A 69 27.36 -2.73 -10.53
CA ALA A 69 26.87 -2.63 -11.90
C ALA A 69 25.97 -3.82 -12.32
N GLU A 70 26.24 -5.02 -11.79
CA GLU A 70 25.39 -6.19 -12.06
C GLU A 70 24.03 -6.07 -11.38
N GLU A 71 23.99 -5.57 -10.14
CA GLU A 71 22.77 -5.31 -9.39
C GLU A 71 21.92 -4.24 -10.08
N ASP A 72 22.54 -3.13 -10.50
CA ASP A 72 21.88 -2.05 -11.22
C ASP A 72 21.30 -2.55 -12.56
N ALA A 73 22.05 -3.37 -13.30
CA ALA A 73 21.58 -3.97 -14.56
C ALA A 73 20.44 -4.96 -14.32
N ALA A 74 20.49 -5.77 -13.27
CA ALA A 74 19.42 -6.70 -12.90
C ALA A 74 18.15 -5.96 -12.46
N TYR A 75 18.28 -4.89 -11.68
CA TYR A 75 17.16 -4.05 -11.29
C TYR A 75 16.53 -3.35 -12.50
N LYS A 76 17.37 -2.83 -13.42
CA LYS A 76 16.86 -2.27 -14.66
C LYS A 76 16.12 -3.30 -15.49
N ALA A 77 16.66 -4.51 -15.64
CA ALA A 77 15.98 -5.60 -16.35
C ALA A 77 14.63 -5.92 -15.71
N PHE A 78 14.53 -5.94 -14.37
CA PHE A 78 13.25 -6.06 -13.67
C PHE A 78 12.31 -4.90 -13.98
N GLN A 79 12.78 -3.65 -13.98
CA GLN A 79 11.96 -2.49 -14.29
C GLN A 79 11.40 -2.52 -15.73
N ASP A 80 12.23 -2.93 -16.70
CA ASP A 80 11.88 -2.98 -18.13
C ASP A 80 10.80 -4.03 -18.44
N VAL A 81 10.55 -5.02 -17.56
CA VAL A 81 9.41 -5.95 -17.71
C VAL A 81 8.11 -5.20 -17.43
N PRO A 82 7.15 -5.15 -18.38
CA PRO A 82 5.86 -4.52 -18.16
C PRO A 82 5.09 -5.16 -16.99
N VAL A 83 4.44 -4.35 -16.15
CA VAL A 83 3.58 -4.85 -15.05
C VAL A 83 2.36 -5.62 -15.53
N THR A 84 2.03 -5.55 -16.81
CA THR A 84 0.97 -6.34 -17.46
C THR A 84 1.40 -7.76 -17.82
N ASP A 85 2.72 -8.03 -17.92
CA ASP A 85 3.27 -9.38 -18.10
C ASP A 85 3.59 -9.96 -16.70
N LEU A 86 2.52 -10.35 -15.99
CA LEU A 86 2.59 -10.77 -14.60
C LEU A 86 3.59 -11.90 -14.37
N SER A 87 3.63 -12.90 -15.27
CA SER A 87 4.53 -14.06 -15.13
C SER A 87 6.00 -13.63 -15.19
N LYS A 88 6.39 -12.92 -16.24
CA LYS A 88 7.78 -12.46 -16.38
C LYS A 88 8.18 -11.49 -15.27
N LYS A 89 7.23 -10.65 -14.81
CA LYS A 89 7.49 -9.71 -13.71
C LYS A 89 7.76 -10.45 -12.40
N ILE A 90 7.00 -11.52 -12.12
CA ILE A 90 7.23 -12.40 -10.98
C ILE A 90 8.60 -13.07 -11.10
N ASP A 91 8.88 -13.73 -12.22
CA ASP A 91 10.14 -14.46 -12.43
C ASP A 91 11.36 -13.53 -12.26
N ALA A 92 11.31 -12.35 -12.85
CA ALA A 92 12.38 -11.35 -12.74
C ALA A 92 12.55 -10.83 -11.31
N GLY A 93 11.46 -10.59 -10.60
CA GLY A 93 11.49 -10.09 -9.22
C GLY A 93 11.95 -11.16 -8.23
N GLU A 94 11.48 -12.40 -8.35
CA GLU A 94 11.96 -13.53 -7.54
C GLU A 94 13.45 -13.78 -7.76
N ALA A 95 13.92 -13.78 -9.01
CA ALA A 95 15.33 -13.92 -9.35
C ALA A 95 16.18 -12.79 -8.75
N PHE A 96 15.65 -11.55 -8.77
CA PHE A 96 16.32 -10.41 -8.16
C PHE A 96 16.42 -10.54 -6.64
N ASP A 97 15.30 -10.84 -5.95
CA ASP A 97 15.25 -10.99 -4.49
C ASP A 97 16.18 -12.12 -4.01
N GLN A 98 16.22 -13.22 -4.76
CA GLN A 98 17.12 -14.35 -4.46
C GLN A 98 18.60 -14.01 -4.64
N LYS A 99 18.96 -13.31 -5.72
CA LYS A 99 20.37 -13.00 -6.05
C LYS A 99 20.92 -11.85 -5.22
N TYR A 100 20.06 -10.88 -4.86
CA TYR A 100 20.47 -9.64 -4.18
C TYR A 100 19.67 -9.37 -2.89
N PRO A 101 19.76 -10.25 -1.86
CA PRO A 101 18.94 -10.15 -0.65
C PRO A 101 19.24 -8.93 0.22
N GLN A 102 20.37 -8.25 -0.01
CA GLN A 102 20.78 -7.02 0.69
C GLN A 102 20.72 -5.79 -0.21
N SER A 103 20.07 -5.87 -1.37
CA SER A 103 19.99 -4.79 -2.33
C SER A 103 19.21 -3.59 -1.81
N ARG A 104 19.71 -2.39 -2.12
CA ARG A 104 18.98 -1.13 -1.95
C ARG A 104 17.69 -1.08 -2.75
N TYR A 105 17.56 -1.87 -3.82
CA TYR A 105 16.35 -1.96 -4.66
C TYR A 105 15.34 -2.98 -4.15
N ARG A 106 15.75 -3.86 -3.24
CA ARG A 106 14.90 -4.94 -2.71
C ARG A 106 13.55 -4.46 -2.18
N PRO A 107 13.45 -3.33 -1.42
CA PRO A 107 12.17 -2.82 -0.96
C PRO A 107 11.18 -2.56 -2.10
N VAL A 108 11.63 -1.91 -3.16
CA VAL A 108 10.80 -1.59 -4.34
C VAL A 108 10.42 -2.86 -5.11
N VAL A 109 11.34 -3.81 -5.24
CA VAL A 109 11.06 -5.10 -5.89
C VAL A 109 9.99 -5.87 -5.12
N LEU A 110 10.10 -5.99 -3.79
CA LEU A 110 9.12 -6.69 -2.96
C LEU A 110 7.76 -6.00 -2.95
N ALA A 111 7.72 -4.67 -2.86
CA ALA A 111 6.48 -3.90 -2.96
C ALA A 111 5.78 -4.13 -4.31
N THR A 112 6.56 -4.11 -5.41
CA THR A 112 6.04 -4.42 -6.75
C THR A 112 5.54 -5.86 -6.85
N LEU A 113 6.30 -6.84 -6.35
CA LEU A 113 5.90 -8.24 -6.33
C LEU A 113 4.61 -8.46 -5.53
N THR A 114 4.44 -7.77 -4.40
CA THR A 114 3.21 -7.83 -3.60
C THR A 114 1.98 -7.50 -4.46
N MET A 115 2.04 -6.44 -5.25
CA MET A 115 0.96 -6.06 -6.16
C MET A 115 0.77 -7.06 -7.30
N VAL A 116 1.86 -7.50 -7.90
CA VAL A 116 1.82 -8.44 -9.04
C VAL A 116 1.26 -9.80 -8.60
N TYR A 117 1.61 -10.30 -7.42
CA TYR A 117 1.02 -11.51 -6.86
C TYR A 117 -0.48 -11.37 -6.60
N LEU A 118 -0.93 -10.21 -6.08
CA LEU A 118 -2.35 -9.93 -5.90
C LEU A 118 -3.09 -9.98 -7.24
N GLN A 119 -2.56 -9.32 -8.27
CA GLN A 119 -3.14 -9.33 -9.63
C GLN A 119 -3.15 -10.72 -10.25
N ASN A 120 -2.15 -11.53 -9.96
CA ASN A 120 -2.06 -12.92 -10.43
C ASN A 120 -2.82 -13.92 -9.53
N ASN A 121 -3.63 -13.43 -8.60
CA ASN A 121 -4.43 -14.23 -7.65
C ASN A 121 -3.60 -15.19 -6.78
N GLN A 122 -2.33 -14.90 -6.56
CA GLN A 122 -1.41 -15.64 -5.68
C GLN A 122 -1.40 -15.05 -4.27
N VAL A 123 -2.55 -15.06 -3.60
CA VAL A 123 -2.77 -14.32 -2.33
C VAL A 123 -1.80 -14.74 -1.23
N ALA A 124 -1.47 -16.03 -1.10
CA ALA A 124 -0.52 -16.48 -0.08
C ALA A 124 0.88 -15.89 -0.28
N LYS A 125 1.40 -15.91 -1.52
CA LYS A 125 2.69 -15.29 -1.86
C LYS A 125 2.63 -13.76 -1.69
N MET A 126 1.51 -13.14 -2.05
CA MET A 126 1.28 -11.71 -1.84
C MET A 126 1.41 -11.33 -0.37
N LEU A 127 0.77 -12.08 0.53
CA LEU A 127 0.84 -11.81 1.97
C LEU A 127 2.27 -12.01 2.52
N GLU A 128 2.95 -13.09 2.14
CA GLU A 128 4.33 -13.33 2.57
C GLU A 128 5.30 -12.25 2.07
N THR A 129 5.18 -11.84 0.81
CA THR A 129 6.04 -10.83 0.21
C THR A 129 5.73 -9.44 0.75
N GLY A 130 4.45 -9.14 0.97
CA GLY A 130 4.01 -7.87 1.56
C GLY A 130 4.49 -7.68 2.99
N GLU A 131 4.53 -8.74 3.82
CA GLU A 131 5.14 -8.66 5.16
C GLU A 131 6.62 -8.27 5.07
N LYS A 132 7.39 -8.92 4.19
CA LYS A 132 8.81 -8.58 3.96
C LYS A 132 8.97 -7.13 3.45
N ALA A 133 8.07 -6.67 2.58
CA ALA A 133 8.09 -5.30 2.07
C ALA A 133 7.82 -4.28 3.19
N VAL A 134 6.83 -4.53 4.05
CA VAL A 134 6.51 -3.68 5.20
C VAL A 134 7.64 -3.67 6.23
N GLU A 135 8.31 -4.81 6.47
CA GLU A 135 9.48 -4.87 7.35
C GLU A 135 10.61 -3.95 6.87
N LEU A 136 10.87 -3.90 5.56
CA LEU A 136 11.91 -3.05 4.96
C LEU A 136 11.49 -1.59 4.84
N THR A 137 10.20 -1.34 4.56
CA THR A 137 9.63 0.01 4.37
C THR A 137 8.32 0.16 5.14
N PRO A 138 8.39 0.39 6.47
CA PRO A 138 7.21 0.43 7.35
C PRO A 138 6.22 1.57 7.05
N ASN A 139 6.60 2.51 6.21
CA ASN A 139 5.81 3.69 5.85
C ASN A 139 5.43 3.72 4.36
N ASP A 140 5.62 2.62 3.62
CA ASP A 140 5.12 2.55 2.25
C ASP A 140 3.59 2.39 2.25
N VAL A 141 2.90 3.52 2.03
CA VAL A 141 1.44 3.61 2.14
C VAL A 141 0.70 2.70 1.17
N ALA A 142 1.28 2.44 0.00
CA ALA A 142 0.69 1.59 -1.01
C ALA A 142 0.66 0.13 -0.54
N THR A 143 1.79 -0.37 -0.08
CA THR A 143 1.89 -1.73 0.48
C THR A 143 1.02 -1.86 1.73
N LEU A 144 1.05 -0.87 2.65
CA LEU A 144 0.22 -0.87 3.84
C LEU A 144 -1.28 -0.95 3.50
N ALA A 145 -1.77 -0.14 2.56
CA ALA A 145 -3.19 -0.14 2.16
C ALA A 145 -3.60 -1.48 1.53
N ILE A 146 -2.78 -2.03 0.63
CA ILE A 146 -3.03 -3.33 -0.02
C ILE A 146 -3.03 -4.47 1.00
N MET A 147 -2.05 -4.51 1.90
CA MET A 147 -1.98 -5.52 2.96
C MET A 147 -3.18 -5.40 3.90
N GLY A 148 -3.48 -4.19 4.37
CA GLY A 148 -4.61 -3.92 5.25
C GLY A 148 -5.95 -4.31 4.64
N GLN A 149 -6.15 -4.09 3.33
CA GLN A 149 -7.37 -4.47 2.61
C GLN A 149 -7.46 -5.98 2.37
N THR A 150 -6.33 -6.64 2.07
CA THR A 150 -6.33 -8.04 1.62
C THR A 150 -6.38 -9.03 2.79
N ILE A 151 -5.64 -8.77 3.87
CA ILE A 151 -5.59 -9.67 5.03
C ILE A 151 -6.99 -10.06 5.54
N PRO A 152 -7.93 -9.14 5.84
CA PRO A 152 -9.23 -9.51 6.38
C PRO A 152 -10.14 -10.24 5.36
N ARG A 153 -9.81 -10.18 4.07
CA ARG A 153 -10.49 -10.93 3.00
C ARG A 153 -9.96 -12.37 2.87
N ALA A 154 -8.73 -12.64 3.31
CA ALA A 154 -7.97 -13.85 3.05
C ALA A 154 -7.43 -14.52 4.32
N LEU A 155 -8.16 -14.47 5.44
CA LEU A 155 -7.72 -15.00 6.74
C LEU A 155 -7.31 -16.49 6.71
N ASN A 156 -7.81 -17.27 5.75
CA ASN A 156 -7.47 -18.69 5.59
C ASN A 156 -6.30 -18.92 4.61
N ALA A 157 -5.73 -17.86 4.03
CA ALA A 157 -4.63 -18.00 3.06
C ALA A 157 -3.29 -18.31 3.74
N THR A 158 -3.17 -18.06 5.03
CA THR A 158 -1.98 -18.37 5.84
C THR A 158 -2.36 -19.24 7.05
N LYS A 159 -1.35 -19.77 7.74
CA LYS A 159 -1.54 -20.53 8.99
C LYS A 159 -1.55 -19.66 10.24
N GLU A 160 -1.41 -18.35 10.08
CA GLU A 160 -1.42 -17.41 11.20
C GLU A 160 -2.82 -17.31 11.82
N ASP A 161 -2.86 -17.11 13.13
CA ASP A 161 -4.10 -16.89 13.88
C ASP A 161 -4.92 -15.73 13.30
N PRO A 162 -6.21 -15.95 12.94
CA PRO A 162 -7.06 -14.91 12.36
C PRO A 162 -7.16 -13.64 13.21
N ALA A 163 -7.16 -13.76 14.54
CA ALA A 163 -7.23 -12.58 15.41
C ALA A 163 -5.96 -11.73 15.30
N LYS A 164 -4.78 -12.36 15.21
CA LYS A 164 -3.51 -11.66 14.99
C LYS A 164 -3.47 -11.02 13.61
N GLN A 165 -3.94 -11.71 12.57
CA GLN A 165 -4.05 -11.16 11.22
C GLN A 165 -4.95 -9.91 11.19
N LEU A 166 -6.09 -9.92 11.89
CA LEU A 166 -6.96 -8.75 11.99
C LEU A 166 -6.31 -7.56 12.73
N VAL A 167 -5.46 -7.83 13.72
CA VAL A 167 -4.67 -6.76 14.40
C VAL A 167 -3.66 -6.15 13.44
N LYS A 168 -2.94 -6.96 12.68
CA LYS A 168 -2.01 -6.47 11.64
C LYS A 168 -2.75 -5.62 10.60
N ALA A 169 -3.85 -6.14 10.06
CA ALA A 169 -4.65 -5.42 9.06
C ALA A 169 -5.12 -4.06 9.59
N GLU A 170 -5.62 -4.00 10.83
CA GLU A 170 -6.01 -2.74 11.47
C GLU A 170 -4.85 -1.77 11.56
N THR A 171 -3.68 -2.24 11.99
CA THR A 171 -2.48 -1.41 12.11
C THR A 171 -2.05 -0.85 10.74
N TYR A 172 -2.03 -1.70 9.71
CA TYR A 172 -1.64 -1.29 8.36
C TYR A 172 -2.64 -0.28 7.76
N CYS A 173 -3.94 -0.53 7.90
CA CYS A 173 -4.96 0.42 7.44
C CYS A 173 -4.83 1.78 8.13
N LYS A 174 -4.76 1.81 9.45
CA LYS A 174 -4.63 3.06 10.21
C LYS A 174 -3.37 3.83 9.83
N ARG A 175 -2.25 3.12 9.67
CA ARG A 175 -1.00 3.75 9.25
C ARG A 175 -1.07 4.31 7.83
N ALA A 176 -1.70 3.59 6.89
CA ALA A 176 -1.92 4.09 5.53
C ALA A 176 -2.81 5.35 5.53
N ILE A 177 -3.89 5.35 6.31
CA ILE A 177 -4.80 6.51 6.45
C ILE A 177 -4.05 7.73 7.00
N GLU A 178 -3.23 7.53 8.04
CA GLU A 178 -2.45 8.59 8.67
C GLU A 178 -1.42 9.20 7.71
N LEU A 179 -0.69 8.38 6.97
CA LEU A 179 0.42 8.81 6.14
C LEU A 179 0.00 9.37 4.77
N THR A 180 -1.08 8.87 4.17
CA THR A 180 -1.47 9.25 2.80
C THR A 180 -1.63 10.75 2.60
N PRO A 181 -2.26 11.53 3.52
CA PRO A 181 -2.38 12.98 3.36
C PRO A 181 -1.03 13.72 3.33
N THR A 182 -0.01 13.16 3.97
CA THR A 182 1.32 13.80 4.12
C THR A 182 2.28 13.48 2.96
N LEU A 183 1.86 12.65 2.01
CA LEU A 183 2.71 12.26 0.89
C LEU A 183 3.10 13.47 0.03
N PRO A 184 4.40 13.62 -0.30
CA PRO A 184 4.84 14.63 -1.23
C PRO A 184 4.36 14.27 -2.65
N LYS A 185 3.89 15.29 -3.40
CA LYS A 185 3.50 15.07 -4.80
C LYS A 185 4.74 14.85 -5.66
N PRO A 186 4.83 13.74 -6.41
CA PRO A 186 5.87 13.53 -7.40
C PRO A 186 5.84 14.59 -8.51
N ALA A 187 7.01 15.05 -8.93
CA ALA A 187 7.12 16.13 -9.93
C ALA A 187 6.54 15.76 -11.31
N ASN A 188 6.47 14.49 -11.63
CA ASN A 188 5.95 13.96 -12.90
C ASN A 188 4.44 13.69 -12.90
N LEU A 189 3.72 13.95 -11.78
CA LEU A 189 2.28 13.78 -11.69
C LEU A 189 1.56 15.13 -11.71
N THR A 190 0.39 15.16 -12.38
CA THR A 190 -0.56 16.26 -12.24
C THR A 190 -1.24 16.23 -10.88
N ASP A 191 -1.79 17.35 -10.41
CA ASP A 191 -2.53 17.41 -9.14
C ASP A 191 -3.70 16.42 -9.13
N ASP A 192 -4.49 16.38 -10.20
CA ASP A 192 -5.63 15.47 -10.36
C ASP A 192 -5.22 13.98 -10.31
N ALA A 193 -4.09 13.62 -10.91
CA ALA A 193 -3.59 12.24 -10.90
C ALA A 193 -3.10 11.85 -9.50
N PHE A 194 -2.42 12.78 -8.82
CA PHE A 194 -1.94 12.56 -7.47
C PHE A 194 -3.09 12.45 -6.45
N ASP A 195 -4.10 13.32 -6.55
CA ASP A 195 -5.27 13.29 -5.67
C ASP A 195 -6.11 12.02 -5.89
N ARG A 196 -6.26 11.58 -7.15
CA ARG A 196 -6.89 10.28 -7.44
C ARG A 196 -6.12 9.12 -6.80
N ALA A 197 -4.79 9.09 -6.92
CA ALA A 197 -3.97 8.03 -6.32
C ALA A 197 -4.10 8.02 -4.78
N LYS A 198 -4.08 9.19 -4.13
CA LYS A 198 -4.31 9.31 -2.69
C LYS A 198 -5.71 8.81 -2.31
N ASN A 199 -6.74 9.24 -3.03
CA ASN A 199 -8.11 8.83 -2.75
C ASN A 199 -8.30 7.31 -2.90
N GLN A 200 -7.71 6.70 -3.92
CA GLN A 200 -7.73 5.24 -4.11
C GLN A 200 -7.01 4.51 -2.96
N THR A 201 -5.85 5.01 -2.53
CA THR A 201 -5.11 4.45 -1.39
C THR A 201 -5.94 4.55 -0.10
N LEU A 202 -6.54 5.71 0.17
CA LEU A 202 -7.43 5.90 1.31
C LEU A 202 -8.68 5.00 1.23
N ALA A 203 -9.31 4.90 0.06
CA ALA A 203 -10.47 4.04 -0.16
C ALA A 203 -10.14 2.57 0.15
N ALA A 204 -8.97 2.09 -0.30
CA ALA A 204 -8.51 0.73 0.00
C ALA A 204 -8.27 0.53 1.51
N ALA A 205 -7.60 1.48 2.16
CA ALA A 205 -7.32 1.40 3.59
C ALA A 205 -8.63 1.45 4.44
N HIS A 206 -9.56 2.34 4.10
CA HIS A 206 -10.88 2.41 4.74
C HIS A 206 -11.72 1.16 4.49
N SER A 207 -11.68 0.58 3.27
CA SER A 207 -12.33 -0.72 2.98
C SER A 207 -11.80 -1.85 3.86
N GLY A 208 -10.47 -1.93 4.00
CA GLY A 208 -9.82 -2.91 4.87
C GLY A 208 -10.20 -2.75 6.33
N LEU A 209 -10.14 -1.52 6.85
CA LEU A 209 -10.46 -1.20 8.24
C LEU A 209 -11.94 -1.47 8.55
N GLY A 210 -12.84 -1.09 7.65
CA GLY A 210 -14.26 -1.39 7.76
C GLY A 210 -14.52 -2.90 7.83
N LEU A 211 -13.86 -3.69 6.96
CA LEU A 211 -13.99 -5.15 7.01
C LEU A 211 -13.39 -5.75 8.29
N VAL A 212 -12.28 -5.22 8.81
CA VAL A 212 -11.74 -5.64 10.12
C VAL A 212 -12.77 -5.44 11.21
N TYR A 213 -13.43 -4.29 11.25
CA TYR A 213 -14.47 -4.02 12.24
C TYR A 213 -15.70 -4.92 12.07
N VAL A 214 -16.15 -5.17 10.84
CA VAL A 214 -17.21 -6.14 10.55
C VAL A 214 -16.84 -7.53 11.05
N ARG A 215 -15.62 -8.00 10.78
CA ARG A 215 -15.13 -9.33 11.23
C ARG A 215 -15.09 -9.47 12.76
N ARG A 216 -14.97 -8.35 13.47
CA ARG A 216 -14.98 -8.30 14.94
C ARG A 216 -16.37 -8.00 15.53
N GLY A 217 -17.41 -7.89 14.70
CA GLY A 217 -18.76 -7.53 15.13
C GLY A 217 -18.92 -6.07 15.59
N LYS A 218 -17.95 -5.21 15.29
CA LYS A 218 -17.95 -3.78 15.60
C LYS A 218 -18.62 -2.99 14.49
N PHE A 219 -19.94 -3.20 14.33
CA PHE A 219 -20.69 -2.64 13.22
C PHE A 219 -20.80 -1.11 13.25
N PRO A 220 -21.03 -0.45 14.39
CA PRO A 220 -21.04 1.02 14.45
C PRO A 220 -19.70 1.64 14.01
N GLU A 221 -18.57 1.02 14.36
CA GLU A 221 -17.24 1.49 13.95
C GLU A 221 -16.94 1.18 12.47
N ALA A 222 -17.56 0.12 11.92
CA ALA A 222 -17.38 -0.24 10.51
C ALA A 222 -18.08 0.73 9.54
N ILE A 223 -19.22 1.28 9.92
CA ILE A 223 -20.05 2.15 9.06
C ILE A 223 -19.25 3.34 8.52
N PRO A 224 -18.67 4.23 9.34
CA PRO A 224 -17.97 5.41 8.83
C PRO A 224 -16.77 5.05 7.93
N GLU A 225 -16.09 3.94 8.21
CA GLU A 225 -14.97 3.49 7.40
C GLU A 225 -15.44 3.03 6.00
N LEU A 226 -16.52 2.26 5.95
CA LEU A 226 -17.09 1.79 4.69
C LEU A 226 -17.70 2.94 3.88
N GLU A 227 -18.32 3.93 4.53
CA GLU A 227 -18.82 5.15 3.88
C GLU A 227 -17.69 5.94 3.22
N LEU A 228 -16.57 6.13 3.94
CA LEU A 228 -15.39 6.78 3.37
C LEU A 228 -14.82 5.98 2.20
N SER A 229 -14.75 4.67 2.32
CA SER A 229 -14.27 3.82 1.21
C SER A 229 -15.10 4.01 -0.06
N VAL A 230 -16.44 3.94 0.02
CA VAL A 230 -17.29 4.08 -1.17
C VAL A 230 -17.40 5.52 -1.68
N LYS A 231 -17.08 6.51 -0.85
CA LYS A 231 -17.07 7.92 -1.22
C LYS A 231 -15.78 8.31 -1.98
N LEU A 232 -14.64 7.76 -1.55
CA LEU A 232 -13.32 8.10 -2.10
C LEU A 232 -13.01 7.34 -3.39
N ASP A 233 -13.61 6.17 -3.59
CA ASP A 233 -13.42 5.37 -4.80
C ASP A 233 -14.43 5.79 -5.88
N PRO A 234 -13.98 6.29 -7.05
CA PRO A 234 -14.88 6.65 -8.15
C PRO A 234 -15.60 5.43 -8.77
N ALA A 235 -15.11 4.21 -8.52
CA ALA A 235 -15.70 2.96 -8.98
C ALA A 235 -15.74 1.90 -7.85
N PRO A 236 -16.53 2.14 -6.78
CA PRO A 236 -16.47 1.33 -5.57
C PRO A 236 -16.74 -0.15 -5.83
N ASP A 237 -15.99 -1.01 -5.12
CA ASP A 237 -16.23 -2.45 -5.10
C ASP A 237 -17.64 -2.73 -4.52
N PRO A 238 -18.52 -3.50 -5.24
CA PRO A 238 -19.83 -3.91 -4.70
C PRO A 238 -19.76 -4.53 -3.30
N VAL A 239 -18.66 -5.18 -2.97
CA VAL A 239 -18.43 -5.74 -1.62
C VAL A 239 -18.50 -4.66 -0.54
N ASN A 240 -17.98 -3.44 -0.80
CA ASN A 240 -18.02 -2.36 0.20
C ASN A 240 -19.46 -1.89 0.47
N TYR A 241 -20.30 -1.78 -0.56
CA TYR A 241 -21.73 -1.49 -0.37
C TYR A 241 -22.47 -2.63 0.33
N TYR A 242 -22.15 -3.89 0.02
CA TYR A 242 -22.70 -5.04 0.72
C TYR A 242 -22.35 -5.03 2.21
N LEU A 243 -21.08 -4.81 2.54
CA LEU A 243 -20.61 -4.71 3.93
C LEU A 243 -21.24 -3.52 4.67
N LEU A 244 -21.38 -2.38 3.98
CA LEU A 244 -22.04 -1.19 4.54
C LEU A 244 -23.53 -1.47 4.84
N GLY A 245 -24.24 -2.13 3.91
CA GLY A 245 -25.62 -2.55 4.12
C GLY A 245 -25.76 -3.48 5.31
N MET A 246 -24.91 -4.48 5.40
CA MET A 246 -24.88 -5.42 6.52
C MET A 246 -24.54 -4.74 7.86
N ALA A 247 -23.55 -3.85 7.88
CA ALA A 247 -23.16 -3.14 9.09
C ALA A 247 -24.29 -2.24 9.60
N ASN A 248 -24.96 -1.51 8.71
CA ASN A 248 -26.12 -0.68 9.03
C ASN A 248 -27.30 -1.54 9.54
N GLU A 249 -27.57 -2.69 8.92
CA GLU A 249 -28.63 -3.62 9.40
C GLU A 249 -28.34 -4.08 10.84
N LYS A 250 -27.11 -4.51 11.12
CA LYS A 250 -26.70 -4.95 12.46
C LYS A 250 -26.69 -3.82 13.51
N ALA A 251 -26.52 -2.57 13.06
CA ALA A 251 -26.64 -1.38 13.90
C ALA A 251 -28.07 -0.86 14.00
N SER A 252 -29.07 -1.54 13.38
CA SER A 252 -30.47 -1.12 13.31
C SER A 252 -30.71 0.20 12.56
N HIS A 253 -29.81 0.59 11.69
CA HIS A 253 -29.94 1.72 10.77
C HIS A 253 -30.56 1.23 9.44
N PHE A 254 -31.84 0.81 9.49
CA PHE A 254 -32.44 0.07 8.38
C PHE A 254 -32.58 0.87 7.09
N ASP A 255 -32.83 2.16 7.12
CA ASP A 255 -32.94 3.00 5.91
C ASP A 255 -31.59 3.16 5.20
N ASP A 256 -30.52 3.31 5.96
CA ASP A 256 -29.15 3.35 5.42
C ASP A 256 -28.74 1.97 4.88
N SER A 257 -29.16 0.90 5.57
CA SER A 257 -28.97 -0.48 5.09
C SER A 257 -29.65 -0.71 3.74
N ILE A 258 -30.93 -0.33 3.60
CA ILE A 258 -31.68 -0.42 2.35
C ILE A 258 -30.96 0.35 1.23
N THR A 259 -30.48 1.56 1.54
CA THR A 259 -29.79 2.41 0.58
C THR A 259 -28.49 1.75 0.11
N ALA A 260 -27.68 1.24 1.02
CA ALA A 260 -26.41 0.60 0.70
C ALA A 260 -26.60 -0.70 -0.11
N PHE A 261 -27.52 -1.57 0.32
CA PHE A 261 -27.86 -2.80 -0.41
C PHE A 261 -28.45 -2.51 -1.79
N SER A 262 -29.25 -1.44 -1.94
CA SER A 262 -29.81 -1.04 -3.23
C SER A 262 -28.72 -0.58 -4.19
N LYS A 263 -27.72 0.17 -3.73
CA LYS A 263 -26.54 0.56 -4.54
C LYS A 263 -25.77 -0.68 -4.99
N CYS A 264 -25.50 -1.62 -4.09
CA CYS A 264 -24.89 -2.90 -4.42
C CYS A 264 -25.71 -3.68 -5.45
N ALA A 265 -27.03 -3.77 -5.28
CA ALA A 265 -27.92 -4.51 -6.17
C ALA A 265 -28.02 -3.90 -7.59
N ALA A 266 -27.77 -2.59 -7.73
CA ALA A 266 -27.69 -1.92 -9.03
C ALA A 266 -26.42 -2.27 -9.82
N MET A 267 -25.39 -2.80 -9.15
CA MET A 267 -24.14 -3.19 -9.77
C MET A 267 -24.21 -4.63 -10.28
N GLN A 268 -23.78 -4.86 -11.54
CA GLN A 268 -23.76 -6.21 -12.10
C GLN A 268 -22.63 -7.04 -11.46
N GLY A 269 -22.94 -8.26 -11.03
CA GLY A 269 -21.95 -9.18 -10.48
C GLY A 269 -22.55 -10.25 -9.57
N SER A 270 -21.71 -11.04 -8.95
CA SER A 270 -22.10 -12.18 -8.11
C SER A 270 -22.89 -11.77 -6.83
N LEU A 271 -22.71 -10.54 -6.37
CA LEU A 271 -23.40 -10.03 -5.18
C LEU A 271 -24.79 -9.42 -5.47
N GLN A 272 -25.14 -9.22 -6.74
CA GLN A 272 -26.39 -8.52 -7.10
C GLN A 272 -27.63 -9.15 -6.46
N ALA A 273 -27.79 -10.46 -6.52
CA ALA A 273 -28.92 -11.15 -5.93
C ALA A 273 -28.89 -11.10 -4.40
N THR A 274 -27.72 -11.29 -3.80
CA THR A 274 -27.53 -11.19 -2.35
C THR A 274 -27.90 -9.80 -1.83
N CYS A 275 -27.48 -8.74 -2.53
CA CYS A 275 -27.81 -7.38 -2.16
C CYS A 275 -29.31 -7.05 -2.34
N LYS A 276 -29.98 -7.59 -3.37
CA LYS A 276 -31.44 -7.47 -3.51
C LYS A 276 -32.15 -8.07 -2.31
N ASN A 277 -31.77 -9.28 -1.91
CA ASN A 277 -32.34 -9.96 -0.77
C ASN A 277 -32.10 -9.19 0.54
N GLY A 278 -30.88 -8.65 0.74
CA GLY A 278 -30.54 -7.83 1.89
C GLY A 278 -31.39 -6.55 1.97
N ALA A 279 -31.62 -5.87 0.84
CA ALA A 279 -32.51 -4.70 0.81
C ALA A 279 -33.95 -5.04 1.19
N GLU A 280 -34.50 -6.18 0.73
CA GLU A 280 -35.84 -6.62 1.09
C GLU A 280 -35.93 -7.03 2.56
N GLU A 281 -34.89 -7.65 3.11
CA GLU A 281 -34.87 -8.00 4.53
C GLU A 281 -34.80 -6.76 5.42
N ALA A 282 -33.92 -5.80 5.09
CA ALA A 282 -33.85 -4.54 5.81
C ALA A 282 -35.19 -3.75 5.80
N LYS A 283 -35.92 -3.78 4.66
CA LYS A 283 -37.28 -3.20 4.59
C LYS A 283 -38.25 -3.86 5.56
N LYS A 284 -38.25 -5.18 5.66
CA LYS A 284 -39.09 -5.92 6.61
C LYS A 284 -38.74 -5.56 8.05
N LEU A 285 -37.47 -5.49 8.39
CA LEU A 285 -36.99 -5.12 9.71
C LEU A 285 -37.40 -3.68 10.08
N SER A 286 -37.23 -2.73 9.15
CA SER A 286 -37.68 -1.34 9.31
C SER A 286 -39.19 -1.26 9.62
N SER A 287 -40.01 -1.96 8.83
CA SER A 287 -41.49 -1.98 9.06
C SER A 287 -41.89 -2.61 10.39
N THR A 288 -41.17 -3.65 10.83
CA THR A 288 -41.43 -4.31 12.13
C THR A 288 -41.06 -3.39 13.30
N GLN A 289 -39.96 -2.66 13.19
CA GLN A 289 -39.51 -1.70 14.22
C GLN A 289 -40.52 -0.55 14.38
N LEU A 290 -41.07 -0.04 13.25
CA LEU A 290 -42.09 1.02 13.28
C LEU A 290 -43.42 0.56 13.87
N SER A 291 -43.71 -0.75 13.80
CA SER A 291 -44.95 -1.35 14.26
C SER A 291 -44.88 -1.83 15.72
N ALA A 292 -43.70 -1.80 16.34
CA ALA A 292 -43.55 -2.20 17.74
C ALA A 292 -44.22 -1.17 18.68
N PRO A 293 -45.06 -1.58 19.65
CA PRO A 293 -45.61 -0.66 20.65
C PRO A 293 -44.46 -0.03 21.45
N LYS A 294 -44.56 1.29 21.65
CA LYS A 294 -43.59 2.07 22.47
C LYS A 294 -43.81 1.82 23.94
#